data_dbb9f157ba11ae31718d6df936fa539b
#
_entry.id   dbb9f157ba11ae31718d6df936fa539b
#
_cell.length_a   1.000
_cell.length_b   1.000
_cell.length_c   1.000
_cell.angle_alpha   90.00
_cell.angle_beta   90.00
_cell.angle_gamma   90.00
#
_symmetry.space_group_name_H-M   'P 1'
#
loop_
_entity.id
_entity.type
_entity.pdbx_description
1 polymer ?
#
loop_
_entity_poly.entity_id
_entity_poly.type
_entity_poly.pdbx_seq_one_letter_code
_entity_poly.pdbx_strand_id
1 'polypeptide(L)'
;SELLATMLPENMKAAGMELQPTTTDFATLQNAMLHAADTQYNMYNLATGFATANSPWYYFSNDEAWMGNYNTNWIADQELNDAVMPLKSIPYDDHDGWLTAWQNFIKVWNEKLPNVPLYSDQYYDFISTRVQGWDNTATWGWQNAVLDAWVTD
;
A
#
# COMPACT_ATOMS: atom_id res chain seq x y z
N SER A 1 -10.71 6.24 -9.76
CA SER A 1 -10.54 7.51 -9.01
C SER A 1 -11.69 8.49 -9.24
N GLU A 2 -12.21 8.65 -10.47
CA GLU A 2 -13.35 9.56 -10.75
C GLU A 2 -14.61 9.22 -9.94
N LEU A 3 -14.93 7.93 -9.82
CA LEU A 3 -16.07 7.48 -9.01
C LEU A 3 -15.93 7.90 -7.55
N LEU A 4 -14.74 7.75 -6.98
CA LEU A 4 -14.45 8.17 -5.61
C LEU A 4 -14.58 9.69 -5.44
N ALA A 5 -14.06 10.46 -6.39
CA ALA A 5 -14.17 11.91 -6.40
C ALA A 5 -15.64 12.39 -6.46
N THR A 6 -16.53 11.59 -7.02
CA THR A 6 -17.97 11.89 -7.10
C THR A 6 -18.73 11.47 -5.83
N MET A 7 -18.40 10.30 -5.26
CA MET A 7 -19.19 9.70 -4.16
C MET A 7 -18.74 10.16 -2.77
N LEU A 8 -17.44 10.40 -2.57
CA LEU A 8 -16.93 10.71 -1.24
C LEU A 8 -17.34 12.09 -0.69
N PRO A 9 -17.43 13.18 -1.48
CA PRO A 9 -17.70 14.50 -0.95
C PRO A 9 -18.99 14.59 -0.14
N GLU A 10 -20.07 13.98 -0.61
CA GLU A 10 -21.36 13.99 0.11
C GLU A 10 -21.30 13.22 1.43
N ASN A 11 -20.68 12.05 1.41
CA ASN A 11 -20.54 11.22 2.59
C ASN A 11 -19.64 11.88 3.65
N MET A 12 -18.54 12.49 3.23
CA MET A 12 -17.63 13.20 4.12
C MET A 12 -18.29 14.46 4.69
N LYS A 13 -19.09 15.17 3.90
CA LYS A 13 -19.87 16.30 4.39
C LYS A 13 -20.87 15.91 5.48
N ALA A 14 -21.51 14.74 5.35
CA ALA A 14 -22.40 14.22 6.38
C ALA A 14 -21.65 13.91 7.70
N ALA A 15 -20.34 13.62 7.62
CA ALA A 15 -19.45 13.43 8.78
C ALA A 15 -18.80 14.74 9.27
N GLY A 16 -19.19 15.91 8.72
CA GLY A 16 -18.67 17.21 9.11
C GLY A 16 -17.33 17.58 8.46
N MET A 17 -16.93 16.89 7.40
CA MET A 17 -15.70 17.16 6.67
C MET A 17 -15.99 17.67 5.26
N GLU A 18 -15.22 18.66 4.79
CA GLU A 18 -15.29 19.13 3.41
C GLU A 18 -14.17 18.48 2.59
N LEU A 19 -14.52 17.74 1.54
CA LEU A 19 -13.59 17.15 0.59
C LEU A 19 -13.63 17.89 -0.74
N GLN A 20 -12.48 18.40 -1.17
CA GLN A 20 -12.29 19.06 -2.46
C GLN A 20 -11.38 18.20 -3.34
N PRO A 21 -11.93 17.28 -4.14
CA PRO A 21 -11.12 16.37 -4.94
C PRO A 21 -10.48 17.12 -6.12
N THR A 22 -9.22 16.85 -6.36
CA THR A 22 -8.46 17.32 -7.52
C THR A 22 -7.94 16.11 -8.29
N THR A 23 -8.25 16.05 -9.57
CA THR A 23 -7.69 15.03 -10.47
C THR A 23 -6.39 15.55 -11.06
N THR A 24 -5.36 14.73 -11.02
CA THR A 24 -4.03 15.08 -11.56
C THR A 24 -3.40 13.88 -12.25
N ASP A 25 -2.35 14.09 -13.02
CA ASP A 25 -1.54 13.04 -13.60
C ASP A 25 -0.61 12.39 -12.53
N PHE A 26 -0.09 11.21 -12.86
CA PHE A 26 0.73 10.43 -11.93
C PHE A 26 2.05 11.14 -11.57
N ALA A 27 2.68 11.85 -12.49
CA ALA A 27 3.95 12.53 -12.23
C ALA A 27 3.77 13.69 -11.23
N THR A 28 2.69 14.45 -11.39
CA THR A 28 2.32 15.52 -10.45
C THR A 28 1.96 14.95 -9.06
N LEU A 29 1.20 13.86 -9.02
CA LEU A 29 0.89 13.18 -7.77
C LEU A 29 2.16 12.66 -7.07
N GLN A 30 3.04 12.00 -7.83
CA GLN A 30 4.30 11.47 -7.29
C GLN A 30 5.18 12.59 -6.72
N ASN A 31 5.29 13.72 -7.43
CA ASN A 31 6.03 14.87 -6.91
C ASN A 31 5.44 15.41 -5.61
N ALA A 32 4.12 15.49 -5.50
CA ALA A 32 3.45 15.92 -4.26
C ALA A 32 3.69 14.93 -3.11
N MET A 33 3.71 13.64 -3.37
CA MET A 33 4.00 12.60 -2.38
C MET A 33 5.44 12.66 -1.86
N LEU A 34 6.40 12.97 -2.73
CA LEU A 34 7.82 13.09 -2.38
C LEU A 34 8.16 14.40 -1.64
N HIS A 35 7.37 15.45 -1.83
CA HIS A 35 7.63 16.81 -1.34
C HIS A 35 6.42 17.37 -0.59
N ALA A 36 5.98 16.69 0.48
CA ALA A 36 4.78 17.07 1.22
C ALA A 36 4.78 18.53 1.73
N ALA A 37 5.94 19.09 2.04
CA ALA A 37 6.07 20.48 2.47
C ALA A 37 5.64 21.49 1.38
N ASP A 38 5.72 21.09 0.12
CA ASP A 38 5.40 21.93 -1.04
C ASP A 38 4.00 21.65 -1.61
N THR A 39 3.26 20.71 -1.02
CA THR A 39 1.92 20.35 -1.47
C THR A 39 0.83 21.01 -0.64
N GLN A 40 -0.26 21.36 -1.33
CA GLN A 40 -1.50 21.81 -0.71
C GLN A 40 -2.47 20.66 -0.40
N TYR A 41 -2.11 19.41 -0.75
CA TYR A 41 -2.98 18.26 -0.59
C TYR A 41 -2.85 17.65 0.80
N ASN A 42 -3.98 17.30 1.42
CA ASN A 42 -4.04 16.65 2.72
C ASN A 42 -4.19 15.13 2.60
N MET A 43 -4.66 14.65 1.46
CA MET A 43 -4.89 13.23 1.18
C MET A 43 -4.62 12.95 -0.30
N TYR A 44 -4.25 11.71 -0.62
CA TYR A 44 -4.20 11.24 -1.99
C TYR A 44 -4.79 9.83 -2.12
N ASN A 45 -5.23 9.49 -3.32
CA ASN A 45 -5.69 8.14 -3.66
C ASN A 45 -4.75 7.53 -4.68
N LEU A 46 -4.21 6.37 -4.35
CA LEU A 46 -3.32 5.61 -5.21
C LEU A 46 -3.51 4.12 -4.97
N ALA A 47 -3.41 3.32 -6.03
CA ALA A 47 -3.32 1.88 -5.91
C ALA A 47 -1.92 1.47 -5.44
N THR A 48 -1.85 0.42 -4.62
CA THR A 48 -0.60 -0.20 -4.19
C THR A 48 -0.68 -1.71 -4.35
N GLY A 49 0.45 -2.35 -4.61
CA GLY A 49 0.58 -3.79 -4.60
C GLY A 49 1.13 -4.28 -3.26
N PHE A 50 0.66 -5.43 -2.82
CA PHE A 50 1.18 -6.11 -1.64
C PHE A 50 1.95 -7.36 -2.07
N ALA A 51 3.24 -7.41 -1.76
CA ALA A 51 4.00 -8.64 -1.89
C ALA A 51 3.87 -9.48 -0.61
N THR A 52 3.93 -10.79 -0.74
CA THR A 52 3.75 -11.75 0.37
C THR A 52 4.74 -11.55 1.51
N ALA A 53 5.94 -11.08 1.20
CA ALA A 53 7.02 -10.88 2.17
C ALA A 53 7.29 -9.38 2.40
N ASN A 54 6.26 -8.57 2.43
CA ASN A 54 6.42 -7.13 2.63
C ASN A 54 6.49 -6.80 4.12
N SER A 55 7.61 -6.24 4.55
CA SER A 55 7.73 -5.68 5.89
C SER A 55 7.35 -4.20 5.85
N PRO A 56 6.33 -3.76 6.61
CA PRO A 56 5.79 -2.40 6.51
C PRO A 56 6.62 -1.34 7.24
N TRP A 57 7.71 -1.70 7.93
CA TRP A 57 8.41 -0.81 8.84
C TRP A 57 8.87 0.50 8.18
N TYR A 58 9.35 0.47 6.96
CA TYR A 58 9.82 1.68 6.26
C TYR A 58 8.70 2.59 5.75
N TYR A 59 7.48 2.05 5.55
CA TYR A 59 6.33 2.86 5.17
C TYR A 59 5.76 3.70 6.32
N PHE A 60 6.02 3.30 7.57
CA PHE A 60 5.46 3.94 8.77
C PHE A 60 6.53 4.34 9.79
N SER A 61 7.80 4.34 9.39
CA SER A 61 8.91 4.80 10.22
C SER A 61 8.94 6.32 10.34
N ASN A 62 9.35 6.81 11.52
CA ASN A 62 9.63 8.23 11.77
C ASN A 62 11.04 8.66 11.31
N ASP A 63 11.86 7.74 10.81
CA ASP A 63 13.20 8.05 10.35
C ASP A 63 13.14 8.97 9.13
N GLU A 64 13.83 10.11 9.18
CA GLU A 64 13.89 11.11 8.11
C GLU A 64 14.36 10.52 6.77
N ALA A 65 15.18 9.47 6.80
CA ALA A 65 15.65 8.79 5.60
C ALA A 65 14.52 8.11 4.79
N TRP A 66 13.40 7.83 5.45
CA TRP A 66 12.24 7.17 4.82
C TRP A 66 11.10 8.14 4.48
N MET A 67 11.09 9.33 5.09
CA MET A 67 10.09 10.36 4.80
C MET A 67 10.18 10.82 3.33
N GLY A 68 9.04 10.78 2.65
CA GLY A 68 8.94 11.11 1.22
C GLY A 68 9.45 10.01 0.28
N ASN A 69 10.32 9.09 0.72
CA ASN A 69 10.81 7.99 -0.11
C ASN A 69 9.90 6.77 -0.07
N TYR A 70 9.59 6.30 1.13
CA TYR A 70 8.69 5.17 1.39
C TYR A 70 7.51 5.57 2.27
N ASN A 71 7.75 6.33 3.34
CA ASN A 71 6.69 6.95 4.12
C ASN A 71 6.16 8.19 3.37
N THR A 72 5.40 7.96 2.33
CA THR A 72 4.81 9.00 1.48
C THR A 72 3.57 9.64 2.10
N ASN A 73 3.10 9.13 3.22
CA ASN A 73 2.03 9.74 4.01
C ASN A 73 2.55 10.86 4.92
N TRP A 74 3.86 10.95 5.12
CA TRP A 74 4.53 11.92 6.00
C TRP A 74 4.01 11.89 7.45
N ILE A 75 3.47 10.76 7.89
CA ILE A 75 2.96 10.58 9.24
C ILE A 75 4.13 10.21 10.15
N ALA A 76 4.47 11.11 11.06
CA ALA A 76 5.49 10.91 12.07
C ALA A 76 4.86 10.64 13.45
N ASP A 77 4.04 9.57 13.53
CA ASP A 77 3.40 9.14 14.78
C ASP A 77 4.31 8.15 15.52
N GLN A 78 4.65 8.47 16.78
CA GLN A 78 5.58 7.66 17.56
C GLN A 78 5.02 6.28 17.92
N GLU A 79 3.73 6.18 18.22
CA GLU A 79 3.10 4.91 18.58
C GLU A 79 3.03 3.97 17.37
N LEU A 80 2.75 4.50 16.19
CA LEU A 80 2.77 3.74 14.94
C LEU A 80 4.20 3.28 14.60
N ASN A 81 5.19 4.15 14.77
CA ASN A 81 6.60 3.81 14.60
C ASN A 81 7.02 2.67 15.56
N ASP A 82 6.71 2.79 16.84
CA ASP A 82 7.08 1.80 17.85
C ASP A 82 6.38 0.45 17.61
N ALA A 83 5.18 0.47 17.05
CA ALA A 83 4.45 -0.74 16.70
C ALA A 83 5.03 -1.44 15.46
N VAL A 84 5.54 -0.70 14.48
CA VAL A 84 6.04 -1.27 13.21
C VAL A 84 7.51 -1.67 13.26
N MET A 85 8.34 -0.98 14.04
CA MET A 85 9.80 -1.20 14.07
C MET A 85 10.24 -2.61 14.49
N PRO A 86 9.55 -3.33 15.41
CA PRO A 86 9.90 -4.71 15.71
C PRO A 86 9.89 -5.65 14.49
N LEU A 87 9.03 -5.40 13.51
CA LEU A 87 8.94 -6.19 12.28
C LEU A 87 10.22 -6.12 11.41
N LYS A 88 11.09 -5.14 11.65
CA LYS A 88 12.37 -5.00 10.95
C LYS A 88 13.40 -6.06 11.35
N SER A 89 13.37 -6.51 12.61
CA SER A 89 14.48 -7.24 13.22
C SER A 89 14.12 -8.62 13.77
N ILE A 90 12.88 -9.07 13.61
CA ILE A 90 12.47 -10.42 14.02
C ILE A 90 13.19 -11.46 13.17
N PRO A 91 13.80 -12.49 13.74
CA PRO A 91 14.41 -13.56 13.00
C PRO A 91 13.43 -14.24 12.02
N TYR A 92 13.95 -14.66 10.86
CA TYR A 92 13.13 -15.25 9.78
C TYR A 92 12.37 -16.52 10.21
N ASP A 93 12.92 -17.27 11.15
CA ASP A 93 12.37 -18.52 11.70
C ASP A 93 11.47 -18.33 12.95
N ASP A 94 11.36 -17.08 13.44
CA ASP A 94 10.47 -16.75 14.58
C ASP A 94 9.07 -16.32 14.08
N HIS A 95 8.29 -17.30 13.64
CA HIS A 95 6.92 -17.08 13.15
C HIS A 95 5.99 -16.49 14.21
N ASP A 96 6.09 -16.97 15.47
CA ASP A 96 5.19 -16.54 16.54
C ASP A 96 5.51 -15.11 16.98
N GLY A 97 6.79 -14.75 17.04
CA GLY A 97 7.25 -13.40 17.30
C GLY A 97 6.79 -12.44 16.21
N TRP A 98 6.94 -12.85 14.93
CA TRP A 98 6.50 -12.05 13.80
C TRP A 98 4.98 -11.84 13.81
N LEU A 99 4.20 -12.89 14.03
CA LEU A 99 2.73 -12.80 14.09
C LEU A 99 2.27 -11.88 15.22
N THR A 100 2.90 -11.97 16.39
CA THR A 100 2.60 -11.13 17.56
C THR A 100 2.88 -9.65 17.25
N ALA A 101 4.03 -9.36 16.68
CA ALA A 101 4.40 -8.00 16.29
C ALA A 101 3.47 -7.45 15.18
N TRP A 102 3.12 -8.29 14.21
CA TRP A 102 2.18 -7.93 13.15
C TRP A 102 0.79 -7.59 13.69
N GLN A 103 0.25 -8.42 14.59
CA GLN A 103 -1.05 -8.16 15.22
C GLN A 103 -1.06 -6.85 16.02
N ASN A 104 0.02 -6.57 16.76
CA ASN A 104 0.17 -5.31 17.47
C ASN A 104 0.22 -4.12 16.50
N PHE A 105 1.01 -4.22 15.44
CA PHE A 105 1.07 -3.19 14.41
C PHE A 105 -0.31 -2.92 13.78
N ILE A 106 -1.03 -3.96 13.37
CA ILE A 106 -2.38 -3.81 12.77
C ILE A 106 -3.37 -3.17 13.74
N LYS A 107 -3.28 -3.47 15.04
CA LYS A 107 -4.12 -2.82 16.05
C LYS A 107 -3.86 -1.30 16.08
N VAL A 108 -2.61 -0.88 16.22
CA VAL A 108 -2.24 0.55 16.24
C VAL A 108 -2.57 1.21 14.89
N TRP A 109 -2.31 0.51 13.79
CA TRP A 109 -2.64 1.00 12.45
C TRP A 109 -4.15 1.27 12.28
N ASN A 110 -5.02 0.38 12.78
CA ASN A 110 -6.46 0.58 12.77
C ASN A 110 -6.93 1.75 13.65
N GLU A 111 -6.22 2.04 14.73
CA GLU A 111 -6.53 3.16 15.61
C GLU A 111 -6.07 4.51 15.00
N LYS A 112 -4.93 4.52 14.32
CA LYS A 112 -4.34 5.74 13.72
C LYS A 112 -4.83 6.00 12.30
N LEU A 113 -5.25 4.98 11.56
CA LEU A 113 -5.72 5.04 10.16
C LEU A 113 -4.81 5.87 9.24
N PRO A 114 -3.50 5.57 9.17
CA PRO A 114 -2.61 6.30 8.27
C PRO A 114 -3.00 6.14 6.80
N ASN A 115 -3.67 5.04 6.47
CA ASN A 115 -4.26 4.75 5.17
C ASN A 115 -5.67 4.22 5.34
N VAL A 116 -6.55 4.53 4.41
CA VAL A 116 -7.92 4.00 4.37
C VAL A 116 -8.03 3.07 3.17
N PRO A 117 -8.01 1.74 3.36
CA PRO A 117 -8.26 0.79 2.28
C PRO A 117 -9.69 0.96 1.75
N LEU A 118 -9.84 1.12 0.44
CA LEU A 118 -11.15 1.35 -0.18
C LEU A 118 -11.69 0.08 -0.85
N TYR A 119 -10.87 -0.57 -1.67
CA TYR A 119 -11.22 -1.80 -2.37
C TYR A 119 -9.96 -2.51 -2.86
N SER A 120 -10.10 -3.77 -3.24
CA SER A 120 -9.07 -4.57 -3.90
C SER A 120 -9.55 -4.95 -5.28
N ASP A 121 -8.72 -4.73 -6.29
CA ASP A 121 -9.00 -5.13 -7.66
C ASP A 121 -8.77 -6.64 -7.84
N GLN A 122 -9.52 -7.21 -8.79
CA GLN A 122 -9.25 -8.53 -9.32
C GLN A 122 -8.48 -8.39 -10.65
N TYR A 123 -7.45 -9.19 -10.81
CA TYR A 123 -6.69 -9.28 -12.04
C TYR A 123 -7.14 -10.48 -12.85
N TYR A 124 -7.18 -10.33 -14.16
CA TYR A 124 -7.52 -11.38 -15.10
C TYR A 124 -6.43 -11.48 -16.16
N ASP A 125 -5.80 -12.62 -16.23
CA ASP A 125 -4.80 -12.91 -17.26
C ASP A 125 -5.46 -13.65 -18.43
N PHE A 126 -5.32 -13.11 -19.63
CA PHE A 126 -5.74 -13.76 -20.87
C PHE A 126 -4.54 -14.42 -21.51
N ILE A 127 -4.49 -15.74 -21.41
CA ILE A 127 -3.34 -16.53 -21.84
C ILE A 127 -3.78 -17.45 -22.99
N SER A 128 -2.95 -17.54 -24.03
CA SER A 128 -3.17 -18.50 -25.12
C SER A 128 -3.25 -19.93 -24.57
N THR A 129 -4.15 -20.75 -25.11
CA THR A 129 -4.26 -22.17 -24.77
C THR A 129 -2.98 -22.97 -25.08
N ARG A 130 -2.09 -22.42 -25.90
CA ARG A 130 -0.79 -23.02 -26.23
C ARG A 130 0.23 -22.81 -25.09
N VAL A 131 0.00 -21.87 -24.18
CA VAL A 131 0.87 -21.66 -22.99
C VAL A 131 0.45 -22.63 -21.91
N GLN A 132 1.40 -23.40 -21.44
CA GLN A 132 1.25 -24.38 -20.37
C GLN A 132 2.17 -24.01 -19.19
N GLY A 133 1.86 -24.51 -17.99
CA GLY A 133 2.67 -24.26 -16.78
C GLY A 133 2.55 -22.84 -16.24
N TRP A 134 1.62 -22.03 -16.76
CA TRP A 134 1.39 -20.70 -16.24
C TRP A 134 0.60 -20.77 -14.93
N ASP A 135 1.28 -20.51 -13.81
CA ASP A 135 0.69 -20.48 -12.49
C ASP A 135 0.93 -19.09 -11.85
N ASN A 136 0.04 -18.15 -12.19
CA ASN A 136 0.08 -16.80 -11.66
C ASN A 136 -0.90 -16.68 -10.50
N THR A 137 -0.39 -16.35 -9.32
CA THR A 137 -1.16 -16.16 -8.09
C THR A 137 -0.88 -14.81 -7.45
N ALA A 138 -1.62 -14.45 -6.42
CA ALA A 138 -1.37 -13.21 -5.65
C ALA A 138 0.04 -13.17 -5.02
N THR A 139 0.64 -14.32 -4.78
CA THR A 139 1.95 -14.47 -4.14
C THR A 139 3.06 -14.89 -5.11
N TRP A 140 2.69 -15.40 -6.28
CA TRP A 140 3.59 -15.83 -7.35
C TRP A 140 3.22 -15.10 -8.63
N GLY A 141 3.72 -13.89 -8.79
CA GLY A 141 3.36 -13.00 -9.89
C GLY A 141 3.85 -13.50 -11.26
N TRP A 142 3.38 -12.86 -12.34
CA TRP A 142 3.66 -13.25 -13.72
C TRP A 142 5.16 -13.37 -14.04
N GLN A 143 6.01 -12.54 -13.44
CA GLN A 143 7.47 -12.60 -13.62
C GLN A 143 8.10 -13.89 -13.10
N ASN A 144 7.44 -14.56 -12.16
CA ASN A 144 7.86 -15.87 -11.68
C ASN A 144 7.17 -16.98 -12.48
N ALA A 145 5.88 -16.83 -12.77
CA ALA A 145 5.11 -17.80 -13.54
C ALA A 145 5.68 -18.05 -14.94
N VAL A 146 6.30 -17.02 -15.56
CA VAL A 146 6.92 -17.15 -16.89
C VAL A 146 8.15 -18.09 -16.89
N LEU A 147 8.79 -18.31 -15.76
CA LEU A 147 9.97 -19.18 -15.65
C LEU A 147 9.59 -20.67 -15.81
N ASP A 148 8.36 -21.02 -15.44
CA ASP A 148 7.85 -22.40 -15.50
C ASP A 148 6.92 -22.61 -16.70
N ALA A 149 6.65 -21.55 -17.48
CA ALA A 149 5.76 -21.61 -18.62
C ALA A 149 6.47 -22.09 -19.89
N TRP A 150 5.75 -22.86 -20.72
CA TRP A 150 6.22 -23.30 -22.05
C TRP A 150 5.10 -23.22 -23.09
N VAL A 151 5.46 -23.26 -24.35
CA VAL A 151 4.51 -23.20 -25.47
C VAL A 151 4.44 -24.56 -26.16
N THR A 152 3.21 -25.05 -26.40
CA THR A 152 2.96 -26.22 -27.21
C THR A 152 2.68 -25.83 -28.65
N ASP A 153 2.97 -26.73 -29.59
CA ASP A 153 2.71 -26.55 -31.01
C ASP A 153 1.20 -26.45 -31.33
#